data_82cc8f116114a141f1e5db08c033ac88
#
_entry.id   82cc8f116114a141f1e5db08c033ac88
#
_cell.length_a   1.000
_cell.length_b   1.000
_cell.length_c   1.000
_cell.angle_alpha   90.00
_cell.angle_beta   90.00
_cell.angle_gamma   90.00
#
_symmetry.space_group_name_H-M   'P 1'
#
loop_
_entity.id
_entity.type
_entity.pdbx_description
1 polymer ?
#
loop_
_entity_poly.entity_id
_entity_poly.type
_entity_poly.pdbx_seq_one_letter_code
_entity_poly.pdbx_strand_id
1 'polypeptide(L)'
;MSVPVKVMIVDDHAIVREGLIMLLSEEAEIEVVGEARNGVEALTHIDQLQPNVVLMDLVMPEMDGIATTTQIRQKHPNCQVLVLTSFAEDQRVPDAIQAGAIGYLLKDVLKADLLRAIHAAARGEPTLHPEAQRQLMQQVITPTSPNLLETLTEREMDVLRLIAQGHSNKEIANVLHLTEGTVKGYVSTVLGKLQVADRTQAALYAVKHGIE
;
A
#
# COMPACT_ATOMS: atom_id res chain seq x y z
N MET A 1 -11.47 36.34 -5.50
CA MET A 1 -10.94 35.19 -6.26
C MET A 1 -10.45 34.20 -5.25
N SER A 2 -10.91 32.95 -5.28
CA SER A 2 -10.37 31.88 -4.43
C SER A 2 -8.92 31.60 -4.81
N VAL A 3 -8.08 31.32 -3.81
CA VAL A 3 -6.70 30.87 -4.06
C VAL A 3 -6.76 29.51 -4.73
N PRO A 4 -6.06 29.26 -5.84
CA PRO A 4 -6.09 27.97 -6.51
C PRO A 4 -5.52 26.86 -5.62
N VAL A 5 -6.05 25.67 -5.77
CA VAL A 5 -5.55 24.47 -5.09
C VAL A 5 -4.24 24.04 -5.75
N LYS A 6 -3.15 24.06 -4.99
CA LYS A 6 -1.83 23.60 -5.45
C LYS A 6 -1.77 22.08 -5.48
N VAL A 7 -1.54 21.53 -6.66
CA VAL A 7 -1.49 20.06 -6.87
C VAL A 7 -0.08 19.66 -7.33
N MET A 8 0.45 18.61 -6.72
CA MET A 8 1.65 17.92 -7.18
C MET A 8 1.25 16.54 -7.71
N ILE A 9 1.85 16.13 -8.84
CA ILE A 9 1.57 14.83 -9.48
C ILE A 9 2.77 13.92 -9.31
N VAL A 10 2.54 12.71 -8.78
CA VAL A 10 3.59 11.71 -8.53
C VAL A 10 3.19 10.38 -9.17
N ASP A 11 3.86 10.03 -10.26
CA ASP A 11 3.58 8.84 -11.08
C ASP A 11 4.83 8.48 -11.88
N ASP A 12 5.20 7.22 -12.03
CA ASP A 12 6.38 6.82 -12.79
C ASP A 12 6.16 6.86 -14.31
N HIS A 13 4.90 6.86 -14.77
CA HIS A 13 4.54 6.90 -16.18
C HIS A 13 4.45 8.35 -16.70
N ALA A 14 5.39 8.76 -17.54
CA ALA A 14 5.43 10.12 -18.09
C ALA A 14 4.13 10.53 -18.81
N ILE A 15 3.55 9.62 -19.60
CA ILE A 15 2.31 9.91 -20.34
C ILE A 15 1.12 10.18 -19.41
N VAL A 16 1.09 9.56 -18.23
CA VAL A 16 0.05 9.82 -17.22
C VAL A 16 0.24 11.20 -16.61
N ARG A 17 1.48 11.55 -16.24
CA ARG A 17 1.78 12.88 -15.69
C ARG A 17 1.44 13.99 -16.69
N GLU A 18 1.88 13.87 -17.94
CA GLU A 18 1.58 14.84 -19.01
C GLU A 18 0.07 14.98 -19.23
N GLY A 19 -0.66 13.85 -19.27
CA GLY A 19 -2.11 13.85 -19.42
C GLY A 19 -2.83 14.55 -18.25
N LEU A 20 -2.40 14.29 -17.00
CA LEU A 20 -2.96 14.94 -15.81
C LEU A 20 -2.63 16.44 -15.79
N ILE A 21 -1.39 16.85 -16.14
CA ILE A 21 -1.01 18.24 -16.24
C ILE A 21 -1.88 18.97 -17.25
N MET A 22 -2.06 18.40 -18.46
CA MET A 22 -2.91 18.98 -19.49
C MET A 22 -4.35 19.13 -19.02
N LEU A 23 -4.91 18.08 -18.42
CA LEU A 23 -6.29 18.04 -17.93
C LEU A 23 -6.54 19.08 -16.83
N LEU A 24 -5.58 19.25 -15.90
CA LEU A 24 -5.72 20.16 -14.77
C LEU A 24 -5.37 21.60 -15.12
N SER A 25 -4.52 21.85 -16.14
CA SER A 25 -4.15 23.20 -16.58
C SER A 25 -5.31 24.00 -17.18
N GLU A 26 -6.39 23.32 -17.59
CA GLU A 26 -7.62 23.96 -18.07
C GLU A 26 -8.50 24.55 -16.95
N GLU A 27 -8.18 24.22 -15.68
CA GLU A 27 -9.01 24.58 -14.52
C GLU A 27 -8.41 25.76 -13.76
N ALA A 28 -9.06 26.90 -13.78
CA ALA A 28 -8.60 28.13 -13.14
C ALA A 28 -8.48 28.01 -11.59
N GLU A 29 -9.15 27.06 -10.98
CA GLU A 29 -9.14 26.81 -9.54
C GLU A 29 -8.06 25.83 -9.09
N ILE A 30 -7.25 25.28 -10.03
CA ILE A 30 -6.20 24.31 -9.76
C ILE A 30 -4.88 24.83 -10.35
N GLU A 31 -3.81 24.72 -9.59
CA GLU A 31 -2.45 25.03 -10.02
C GLU A 31 -1.58 23.79 -9.86
N VAL A 32 -1.07 23.21 -10.96
CA VAL A 32 -0.08 22.15 -10.91
C VAL A 32 1.27 22.77 -10.58
N VAL A 33 1.74 22.61 -9.35
CA VAL A 33 2.98 23.23 -8.85
C VAL A 33 4.23 22.40 -9.12
N GLY A 34 4.06 21.12 -9.49
CA GLY A 34 5.18 20.24 -9.86
C GLY A 34 4.78 18.81 -10.10
N GLU A 35 5.76 18.05 -10.56
CA GLU A 35 5.63 16.61 -10.79
C GLU A 35 6.83 15.85 -10.22
N ALA A 36 6.70 14.55 -10.00
CA ALA A 36 7.77 13.64 -9.65
C ALA A 36 7.50 12.25 -10.24
N ARG A 37 8.56 11.50 -10.51
CA ARG A 37 8.50 10.15 -11.10
C ARG A 37 8.57 9.01 -10.05
N ASN A 38 8.85 9.33 -8.81
CA ASN A 38 8.91 8.39 -7.68
C ASN A 38 8.78 9.14 -6.35
N GLY A 39 8.69 8.38 -5.25
CA GLY A 39 8.53 8.94 -3.92
C GLY A 39 9.74 9.74 -3.43
N VAL A 40 10.96 9.36 -3.81
CA VAL A 40 12.20 10.07 -3.40
C VAL A 40 12.20 11.46 -3.99
N GLU A 41 11.92 11.60 -5.28
CA GLU A 41 11.83 12.87 -5.97
C GLU A 41 10.71 13.74 -5.40
N ALA A 42 9.54 13.13 -5.12
CA ALA A 42 8.42 13.83 -4.51
C ALA A 42 8.79 14.46 -3.16
N LEU A 43 9.46 13.70 -2.28
CA LEU A 43 9.91 14.18 -0.98
C LEU A 43 10.98 15.27 -1.07
N THR A 44 11.79 15.28 -2.13
CA THR A 44 12.78 16.34 -2.36
C THR A 44 12.13 17.66 -2.74
N HIS A 45 11.04 17.62 -3.47
CA HIS A 45 10.38 18.82 -4.01
C HIS A 45 9.29 19.40 -3.09
N ILE A 46 8.70 18.57 -2.22
CA ILE A 46 7.49 18.95 -1.47
C ILE A 46 7.68 20.16 -0.55
N ASP A 47 8.86 20.30 0.06
CA ASP A 47 9.18 21.42 0.94
C ASP A 47 9.15 22.78 0.21
N GLN A 48 9.63 22.80 -1.01
CA GLN A 48 9.68 23.99 -1.85
C GLN A 48 8.32 24.30 -2.49
N LEU A 49 7.64 23.27 -2.99
CA LEU A 49 6.39 23.40 -3.75
C LEU A 49 5.17 23.64 -2.85
N GLN A 50 5.19 23.12 -1.63
CA GLN A 50 4.11 23.21 -0.64
C GLN A 50 2.72 22.95 -1.24
N PRO A 51 2.49 21.76 -1.85
CA PRO A 51 1.21 21.44 -2.45
C PRO A 51 0.12 21.26 -1.38
N ASN A 52 -1.12 21.61 -1.73
CA ASN A 52 -2.28 21.30 -0.91
C ASN A 52 -2.68 19.83 -1.06
N VAL A 53 -2.55 19.30 -2.29
CA VAL A 53 -2.92 17.92 -2.65
C VAL A 53 -1.80 17.30 -3.48
N VAL A 54 -1.45 16.06 -3.15
CA VAL A 54 -0.58 15.22 -3.99
C VAL A 54 -1.43 14.13 -4.63
N LEU A 55 -1.44 14.06 -5.96
CA LEU A 55 -1.95 12.90 -6.70
C LEU A 55 -0.83 11.86 -6.72
N MET A 56 -1.08 10.70 -6.10
CA MET A 56 -0.04 9.71 -5.81
C MET A 56 -0.34 8.38 -6.48
N ASP A 57 0.53 7.91 -7.38
CA ASP A 57 0.50 6.52 -7.77
C ASP A 57 1.07 5.61 -6.67
N LEU A 58 0.57 4.39 -6.56
CA LEU A 58 1.04 3.43 -5.56
C LEU A 58 2.26 2.63 -6.04
N VAL A 59 2.34 2.34 -7.33
CA VAL A 59 3.38 1.46 -7.88
C VAL A 59 4.45 2.27 -8.58
N MET A 60 5.54 2.53 -7.89
CA MET A 60 6.64 3.31 -8.42
C MET A 60 7.98 2.69 -8.02
N PRO A 61 9.04 2.87 -8.83
CA PRO A 61 10.39 2.43 -8.49
C PRO A 61 10.98 3.24 -7.32
N GLU A 62 12.04 2.73 -6.70
CA GLU A 62 12.81 3.31 -5.61
C GLU A 62 12.03 3.48 -4.31
N MET A 63 10.93 4.21 -4.31
CA MET A 63 10.03 4.41 -3.17
C MET A 63 8.60 4.41 -3.66
N ASP A 64 7.79 3.49 -3.15
CA ASP A 64 6.39 3.35 -3.51
C ASP A 64 5.49 4.45 -2.92
N GLY A 65 4.24 4.51 -3.40
CA GLY A 65 3.31 5.53 -2.98
C GLY A 65 2.86 5.41 -1.53
N ILE A 66 2.83 4.22 -0.94
CA ILE A 66 2.43 4.00 0.46
C ILE A 66 3.50 4.56 1.41
N ALA A 67 4.76 4.18 1.19
CA ALA A 67 5.89 4.70 1.97
C ALA A 67 6.02 6.21 1.82
N THR A 68 5.82 6.74 0.61
CA THR A 68 5.84 8.18 0.32
C THR A 68 4.71 8.89 1.05
N THR A 69 3.47 8.36 0.98
CA THR A 69 2.31 8.92 1.69
C THR A 69 2.56 9.01 3.18
N THR A 70 3.08 7.93 3.78
CA THR A 70 3.42 7.92 5.22
C THR A 70 4.36 9.07 5.59
N GLN A 71 5.44 9.28 4.81
CA GLN A 71 6.40 10.33 5.09
C GLN A 71 5.82 11.75 4.87
N ILE A 72 5.03 11.93 3.81
CA ILE A 72 4.33 13.20 3.55
C ILE A 72 3.41 13.53 4.72
N ARG A 73 2.56 12.60 5.14
CA ARG A 73 1.60 12.83 6.22
C ARG A 73 2.25 13.10 7.58
N GLN A 74 3.41 12.50 7.84
CA GLN A 74 4.18 12.77 9.07
C GLN A 74 4.83 14.15 9.07
N LYS A 75 5.42 14.59 7.95
CA LYS A 75 6.19 15.83 7.87
C LYS A 75 5.34 17.03 7.46
N HIS A 76 4.32 16.81 6.64
CA HIS A 76 3.45 17.82 6.04
C HIS A 76 1.96 17.50 6.32
N PRO A 77 1.49 17.62 7.55
CA PRO A 77 0.12 17.22 7.94
C PRO A 77 -0.99 17.99 7.20
N ASN A 78 -0.67 19.18 6.68
CA ASN A 78 -1.60 20.00 5.89
C ASN A 78 -1.66 19.58 4.41
N CYS A 79 -0.68 18.82 3.93
CA CYS A 79 -0.67 18.29 2.56
C CYS A 79 -1.49 17.01 2.51
N GLN A 80 -2.54 16.99 1.72
CA GLN A 80 -3.38 15.81 1.55
C GLN A 80 -2.85 14.91 0.43
N VAL A 81 -2.99 13.61 0.58
CA VAL A 81 -2.60 12.64 -0.45
C VAL A 81 -3.84 11.96 -0.99
N LEU A 82 -4.08 12.13 -2.29
CA LEU A 82 -5.15 11.48 -3.04
C LEU A 82 -4.49 10.43 -3.94
N VAL A 83 -4.74 9.16 -3.64
CA VAL A 83 -4.21 8.04 -4.44
C VAL A 83 -4.92 7.94 -5.77
N LEU A 84 -4.16 7.75 -6.84
CA LEU A 84 -4.64 7.56 -8.20
C LEU A 84 -3.92 6.36 -8.81
N THR A 85 -4.61 5.22 -8.97
CA THR A 85 -4.02 3.95 -9.39
C THR A 85 -4.74 3.31 -10.57
N SER A 86 -4.04 2.46 -11.32
CA SER A 86 -4.61 1.70 -12.44
C SER A 86 -5.40 0.46 -12.02
N PHE A 87 -5.31 0.02 -10.77
CA PHE A 87 -5.86 -1.25 -10.33
C PHE A 87 -7.06 -1.06 -9.39
N ALA A 88 -8.24 -1.46 -9.87
CA ALA A 88 -9.48 -1.46 -9.07
C ALA A 88 -9.46 -2.50 -7.93
N GLU A 89 -8.80 -3.64 -8.13
CA GLU A 89 -8.71 -4.75 -7.18
C GLU A 89 -7.41 -4.71 -6.35
N ASP A 90 -6.84 -3.53 -6.14
CA ASP A 90 -5.60 -3.40 -5.39
C ASP A 90 -5.83 -3.64 -3.89
N GLN A 91 -5.33 -4.77 -3.39
CA GLN A 91 -5.37 -5.13 -1.97
C GLN A 91 -4.67 -4.09 -1.07
N ARG A 92 -4.00 -3.08 -1.65
CA ARG A 92 -3.30 -1.99 -0.95
C ARG A 92 -4.18 -0.80 -0.59
N VAL A 93 -5.48 -0.80 -0.95
CA VAL A 93 -6.41 0.27 -0.52
C VAL A 93 -6.33 0.51 0.98
N PRO A 94 -6.43 -0.52 1.83
CA PRO A 94 -6.34 -0.34 3.28
C PRO A 94 -5.01 0.22 3.74
N ASP A 95 -3.91 -0.27 3.15
CA ASP A 95 -2.55 0.17 3.50
C ASP A 95 -2.35 1.66 3.12
N ALA A 96 -2.89 2.09 1.98
CA ALA A 96 -2.85 3.48 1.55
C ALA A 96 -3.63 4.40 2.51
N ILE A 97 -4.83 3.99 2.94
CA ILE A 97 -5.64 4.73 3.92
C ILE A 97 -4.95 4.76 5.29
N GLN A 98 -4.36 3.64 5.72
CA GLN A 98 -3.60 3.55 6.97
C GLN A 98 -2.34 4.44 6.93
N ALA A 99 -1.69 4.57 5.78
CA ALA A 99 -0.59 5.50 5.55
C ALA A 99 -1.01 6.99 5.63
N GLY A 100 -2.32 7.27 5.63
CA GLY A 100 -2.90 8.61 5.75
C GLY A 100 -3.37 9.23 4.45
N ALA A 101 -3.57 8.43 3.38
CA ALA A 101 -4.24 8.92 2.18
C ALA A 101 -5.68 9.34 2.51
N ILE A 102 -6.09 10.52 2.02
CA ILE A 102 -7.43 11.05 2.26
C ILE A 102 -8.44 10.51 1.25
N GLY A 103 -7.97 9.97 0.14
CA GLY A 103 -8.84 9.43 -0.88
C GLY A 103 -8.14 8.44 -1.80
N TYR A 104 -8.96 7.72 -2.56
CA TYR A 104 -8.51 6.67 -3.47
C TYR A 104 -9.38 6.66 -4.72
N LEU A 105 -8.77 6.86 -5.88
CA LEU A 105 -9.41 6.87 -7.18
C LEU A 105 -8.71 5.93 -8.16
N LEU A 106 -9.41 5.57 -9.23
CA LEU A 106 -8.83 4.85 -10.35
C LEU A 106 -8.37 5.83 -11.44
N LYS A 107 -7.33 5.49 -12.19
CA LYS A 107 -6.78 6.32 -13.28
C LYS A 107 -7.75 6.46 -14.48
N ASP A 108 -8.81 5.64 -14.55
CA ASP A 108 -9.88 5.74 -15.53
C ASP A 108 -11.06 6.64 -15.07
N VAL A 109 -10.91 7.31 -13.93
CA VAL A 109 -11.90 8.24 -13.38
C VAL A 109 -12.22 9.36 -14.36
N LEU A 110 -13.50 9.78 -14.43
CA LEU A 110 -13.90 10.91 -15.25
C LEU A 110 -13.29 12.23 -14.74
N LYS A 111 -12.95 13.15 -15.66
CA LYS A 111 -12.40 14.47 -15.31
C LYS A 111 -13.19 15.16 -14.19
N ALA A 112 -14.52 15.20 -14.32
CA ALA A 112 -15.36 15.86 -13.32
C ALA A 112 -15.26 15.25 -11.93
N ASP A 113 -15.07 13.94 -11.83
CA ASP A 113 -14.93 13.23 -10.54
C ASP A 113 -13.55 13.43 -9.93
N LEU A 114 -12.49 13.46 -10.76
CA LEU A 114 -11.14 13.81 -10.33
C LEU A 114 -11.09 15.23 -9.76
N LEU A 115 -11.68 16.20 -10.46
CA LEU A 115 -11.72 17.60 -9.98
C LEU A 115 -12.47 17.71 -8.65
N ARG A 116 -13.63 17.05 -8.52
CA ARG A 116 -14.38 17.01 -7.25
C ARG A 116 -13.55 16.41 -6.13
N ALA A 117 -12.82 15.33 -6.40
CA ALA A 117 -11.98 14.68 -5.41
C ALA A 117 -10.79 15.56 -4.99
N ILE A 118 -10.15 16.27 -5.92
CA ILE A 118 -9.07 17.22 -5.61
C ILE A 118 -9.59 18.34 -4.69
N HIS A 119 -10.74 18.93 -5.03
CA HIS A 119 -11.33 19.98 -4.20
C HIS A 119 -11.78 19.45 -2.81
N ALA A 120 -12.36 18.26 -2.75
CA ALA A 120 -12.71 17.62 -1.48
C ALA A 120 -11.45 17.34 -0.63
N ALA A 121 -10.41 16.76 -1.24
CA ALA A 121 -9.13 16.51 -0.56
C ALA A 121 -8.52 17.81 -0.01
N ALA A 122 -8.51 18.89 -0.79
CA ALA A 122 -7.99 20.19 -0.35
C ALA A 122 -8.73 20.75 0.88
N ARG A 123 -10.02 20.39 1.07
CA ARG A 123 -10.81 20.73 2.28
C ARG A 123 -10.67 19.72 3.42
N GLY A 124 -9.87 18.66 3.22
CA GLY A 124 -9.75 17.58 4.21
C GLY A 124 -10.95 16.62 4.23
N GLU A 125 -11.75 16.57 3.16
CA GLU A 125 -12.90 15.70 3.01
C GLU A 125 -12.49 14.39 2.31
N PRO A 126 -12.75 13.21 2.89
CA PRO A 126 -12.36 11.94 2.28
C PRO A 126 -13.19 11.64 1.03
N THR A 127 -12.52 11.09 0.02
CA THR A 127 -13.14 10.66 -1.23
C THR A 127 -12.65 9.27 -1.60
N LEU A 128 -13.56 8.30 -1.66
CA LEU A 128 -13.24 6.92 -2.03
C LEU A 128 -14.06 6.49 -3.22
N HIS A 129 -13.39 5.89 -4.21
CA HIS A 129 -14.08 5.19 -5.29
C HIS A 129 -14.96 4.08 -4.70
N PRO A 130 -16.16 3.80 -5.27
CA PRO A 130 -17.07 2.76 -4.74
C PRO A 130 -16.39 1.40 -4.51
N GLU A 131 -15.48 1.01 -5.38
CA GLU A 131 -14.72 -0.24 -5.23
C GLU A 131 -13.79 -0.21 -4.02
N ALA A 132 -13.07 0.91 -3.81
CA ALA A 132 -12.25 1.11 -2.63
C ALA A 132 -13.08 1.09 -1.33
N GLN A 133 -14.28 1.68 -1.36
CA GLN A 133 -15.22 1.60 -0.22
C GLN A 133 -15.63 0.16 0.06
N ARG A 134 -15.92 -0.63 -0.99
CA ARG A 134 -16.30 -2.04 -0.85
C ARG A 134 -15.18 -2.86 -0.21
N GLN A 135 -13.93 -2.67 -0.64
CA GLN A 135 -12.78 -3.37 -0.07
C GLN A 135 -12.54 -3.01 1.39
N LEU A 136 -12.64 -1.74 1.76
CA LEU A 136 -12.56 -1.32 3.16
C LEU A 136 -13.69 -1.93 4.01
N MET A 137 -14.92 -1.95 3.48
CA MET A 137 -16.05 -2.58 4.17
C MET A 137 -15.85 -4.09 4.34
N GLN A 138 -15.30 -4.78 3.35
CA GLN A 138 -14.99 -6.21 3.46
C GLN A 138 -13.95 -6.46 4.58
N GLN A 139 -12.96 -5.61 4.76
CA GLN A 139 -12.00 -5.74 5.87
C GLN A 139 -12.63 -5.45 7.24
N VAL A 140 -13.57 -4.52 7.32
CA VAL A 140 -14.30 -4.24 8.57
C VAL A 140 -15.26 -5.39 8.92
N ILE A 141 -15.88 -6.01 7.91
CA ILE A 141 -16.81 -7.14 8.07
C ILE A 141 -16.04 -8.46 8.27
N THR A 142 -14.88 -8.59 7.64
CA THR A 142 -13.95 -9.68 7.92
C THR A 142 -12.99 -9.15 8.97
N PRO A 143 -13.14 -9.50 10.25
CA PRO A 143 -12.18 -9.05 11.26
C PRO A 143 -10.81 -9.43 10.74
N THR A 144 -9.89 -8.47 10.79
CA THR A 144 -8.45 -8.70 10.50
C THR A 144 -8.12 -10.03 11.11
N SER A 145 -7.84 -11.04 10.29
CA SER A 145 -7.52 -12.36 10.81
C SER A 145 -6.45 -12.13 11.87
N PRO A 146 -6.63 -12.57 13.11
CA PRO A 146 -5.62 -12.34 14.14
C PRO A 146 -4.30 -12.74 13.51
N ASN A 147 -3.27 -11.93 13.71
CA ASN A 147 -1.95 -12.22 13.17
C ASN A 147 -1.61 -13.67 13.55
N LEU A 148 -1.88 -14.60 12.63
CA LEU A 148 -1.81 -16.04 12.93
C LEU A 148 -0.39 -16.44 13.35
N LEU A 149 0.60 -15.59 13.05
CA LEU A 149 1.97 -15.74 13.53
C LEU A 149 2.07 -15.62 15.06
N GLU A 150 1.22 -14.81 15.70
CA GLU A 150 1.17 -14.68 17.16
C GLU A 150 0.64 -15.95 17.85
N THR A 151 -0.01 -16.83 17.09
CA THR A 151 -0.48 -18.13 17.59
C THR A 151 0.61 -19.19 17.57
N LEU A 152 1.74 -18.92 16.88
CA LEU A 152 2.86 -19.86 16.79
C LEU A 152 3.73 -19.73 18.04
N THR A 153 4.14 -20.87 18.57
CA THR A 153 5.21 -20.93 19.58
C THR A 153 6.55 -20.60 18.94
N GLU A 154 7.56 -20.24 19.74
CA GLU A 154 8.92 -19.99 19.24
C GLU A 154 9.43 -21.12 18.34
N ARG A 155 9.17 -22.37 18.73
CA ARG A 155 9.61 -23.55 17.98
C ARG A 155 8.88 -23.72 16.66
N GLU A 156 7.61 -23.42 16.61
CA GLU A 156 6.81 -23.41 15.38
C GLU A 156 7.24 -22.28 14.45
N MET A 157 7.61 -21.13 15.01
CA MET A 157 8.17 -20.00 14.27
C MET A 157 9.54 -20.35 13.66
N ASP A 158 10.43 -21.05 14.40
CA ASP A 158 11.71 -21.53 13.86
C ASP A 158 11.50 -22.48 12.67
N VAL A 159 10.51 -23.38 12.78
CA VAL A 159 10.14 -24.28 11.68
C VAL A 159 9.61 -23.49 10.49
N LEU A 160 8.77 -22.46 10.70
CA LEU A 160 8.22 -21.64 9.65
C LEU A 160 9.32 -20.84 8.89
N ARG A 161 10.31 -20.28 9.60
CA ARG A 161 11.48 -19.62 8.99
C ARG A 161 12.24 -20.56 8.05
N LEU A 162 12.54 -21.77 8.53
CA LEU A 162 13.25 -22.76 7.72
C LEU A 162 12.41 -23.26 6.53
N ILE A 163 11.07 -23.27 6.65
CA ILE A 163 10.17 -23.51 5.53
C ILE A 163 10.27 -22.38 4.50
N ALA A 164 10.29 -21.13 4.91
CA ALA A 164 10.43 -19.97 4.02
C ALA A 164 11.75 -20.00 3.26
N GLN A 165 12.82 -20.46 3.92
CA GLN A 165 14.15 -20.65 3.31
C GLN A 165 14.25 -21.89 2.39
N GLY A 166 13.16 -22.66 2.24
CA GLY A 166 13.09 -23.80 1.33
C GLY A 166 13.66 -25.12 1.86
N HIS A 167 14.00 -25.23 3.16
CA HIS A 167 14.56 -26.44 3.77
C HIS A 167 13.57 -27.60 3.78
N SER A 168 14.02 -28.82 3.48
CA SER A 168 13.24 -30.04 3.65
C SER A 168 13.07 -30.42 5.12
N ASN A 169 12.13 -31.31 5.46
CA ASN A 169 11.94 -31.76 6.83
C ASN A 169 13.21 -32.39 7.44
N LYS A 170 14.02 -33.07 6.61
CA LYS A 170 15.30 -33.66 7.02
C LYS A 170 16.32 -32.58 7.36
N GLU A 171 16.41 -31.51 6.57
CA GLU A 171 17.32 -30.38 6.82
C GLU A 171 16.89 -29.61 8.04
N ILE A 172 15.58 -29.34 8.21
CA ILE A 172 15.01 -28.72 9.41
C ILE A 172 15.32 -29.57 10.66
N ALA A 173 15.19 -30.87 10.58
CA ALA A 173 15.50 -31.78 11.67
C ALA A 173 16.98 -31.67 12.08
N ASN A 174 17.88 -31.59 11.12
CA ASN A 174 19.31 -31.40 11.38
C ASN A 174 19.59 -30.04 12.02
N VAL A 175 19.05 -28.96 11.47
CA VAL A 175 19.27 -27.59 11.99
C VAL A 175 18.74 -27.44 13.42
N LEU A 176 17.55 -27.97 13.69
CA LEU A 176 16.88 -27.82 14.97
C LEU A 176 17.21 -28.94 15.98
N HIS A 177 18.10 -29.90 15.62
CA HIS A 177 18.46 -31.07 16.42
C HIS A 177 17.23 -31.91 16.84
N LEU A 178 16.33 -32.16 15.90
CA LEU A 178 15.10 -32.91 16.07
C LEU A 178 15.10 -34.19 15.21
N THR A 179 14.10 -35.05 15.41
CA THR A 179 13.83 -36.13 14.45
C THR A 179 12.96 -35.62 13.30
N GLU A 180 13.07 -36.23 12.12
CA GLU A 180 12.21 -35.88 10.97
C GLU A 180 10.72 -36.07 11.27
N GLY A 181 10.37 -37.07 12.10
CA GLY A 181 8.98 -37.30 12.54
C GLY A 181 8.46 -36.13 13.40
N THR A 182 9.30 -35.59 14.30
CA THR A 182 8.96 -34.42 15.11
C THR A 182 8.73 -33.19 14.23
N VAL A 183 9.60 -32.97 13.24
CA VAL A 183 9.45 -31.86 12.30
C VAL A 183 8.16 -31.97 11.47
N LYS A 184 7.79 -33.18 11.01
CA LYS A 184 6.49 -33.41 10.34
C LYS A 184 5.32 -32.97 11.21
N GLY A 185 5.37 -33.27 12.51
CA GLY A 185 4.36 -32.80 13.47
C GLY A 185 4.29 -31.27 13.55
N TYR A 186 5.44 -30.61 13.70
CA TYR A 186 5.48 -29.14 13.72
C TYR A 186 4.96 -28.52 12.42
N VAL A 187 5.38 -29.04 11.26
CA VAL A 187 4.88 -28.58 9.96
C VAL A 187 3.36 -28.68 9.89
N SER A 188 2.78 -29.82 10.26
CA SER A 188 1.32 -30.00 10.28
C SER A 188 0.62 -28.99 11.21
N THR A 189 1.18 -28.73 12.38
CA THR A 189 0.64 -27.77 13.35
C THR A 189 0.72 -26.34 12.80
N VAL A 190 1.86 -25.96 12.19
CA VAL A 190 2.05 -24.66 11.57
C VAL A 190 1.04 -24.45 10.44
N LEU A 191 0.86 -25.42 9.54
CA LEU A 191 -0.13 -25.34 8.46
C LEU A 191 -1.54 -25.14 9.01
N GLY A 192 -1.91 -25.90 10.05
CA GLY A 192 -3.21 -25.78 10.70
C GLY A 192 -3.43 -24.41 11.37
N LYS A 193 -2.43 -23.91 12.10
CA LYS A 193 -2.49 -22.59 12.76
C LYS A 193 -2.54 -21.44 11.77
N LEU A 194 -1.77 -21.51 10.68
CA LEU A 194 -1.77 -20.51 9.61
C LEU A 194 -2.96 -20.65 8.66
N GLN A 195 -3.79 -21.70 8.83
CA GLN A 195 -4.95 -21.99 7.98
C GLN A 195 -4.59 -22.11 6.48
N VAL A 196 -3.43 -22.66 6.17
CA VAL A 196 -2.94 -22.85 4.80
C VAL A 196 -2.97 -24.33 4.42
N ALA A 197 -3.20 -24.63 3.13
CA ALA A 197 -3.40 -25.97 2.64
C ALA A 197 -2.10 -26.80 2.53
N ASP A 198 -0.97 -26.13 2.24
CA ASP A 198 0.29 -26.79 1.98
C ASP A 198 1.51 -25.96 2.40
N ARG A 199 2.69 -26.60 2.28
CA ARG A 199 3.97 -26.01 2.64
C ARG A 199 4.35 -24.79 1.80
N THR A 200 3.98 -24.79 0.51
CA THR A 200 4.26 -23.67 -0.40
C THR A 200 3.50 -22.44 0.03
N GLN A 201 2.23 -22.61 0.40
CA GLN A 201 1.41 -21.52 0.94
C GLN A 201 1.95 -21.03 2.28
N ALA A 202 2.47 -21.90 3.16
CA ALA A 202 3.12 -21.48 4.39
C ALA A 202 4.38 -20.67 4.14
N ALA A 203 5.21 -21.05 3.16
CA ALA A 203 6.39 -20.27 2.77
C ALA A 203 6.01 -18.89 2.23
N LEU A 204 5.02 -18.81 1.34
CA LEU A 204 4.51 -17.54 0.81
C LEU A 204 3.92 -16.65 1.91
N TYR A 205 3.19 -17.25 2.86
CA TYR A 205 2.65 -16.55 4.02
C TYR A 205 3.77 -15.93 4.87
N ALA A 206 4.84 -16.70 5.14
CA ALA A 206 6.00 -16.23 5.90
C ALA A 206 6.69 -15.05 5.23
N VAL A 207 7.02 -15.17 3.93
CA VAL A 207 7.66 -14.10 3.14
C VAL A 207 6.78 -12.84 3.10
N LYS A 208 5.47 -12.98 2.89
CA LYS A 208 4.51 -11.85 2.89
C LYS A 208 4.51 -11.09 4.22
N HIS A 209 4.81 -11.76 5.34
CA HIS A 209 4.83 -11.16 6.68
C HIS A 209 6.26 -10.86 7.17
N GLY A 210 7.26 -10.82 6.27
CA GLY A 210 8.63 -10.43 6.57
C GLY A 210 9.41 -11.45 7.42
N ILE A 211 9.03 -12.73 7.35
CA ILE A 211 9.74 -13.83 8.02
C ILE A 211 10.64 -14.50 6.98
N GLU A 212 11.94 -14.28 7.13
CA GLU A 212 13.01 -14.88 6.34
C GLU A 212 13.80 -15.92 7.16
#